data_c4153d1b64dcc00c7b1fbdc530a28dac
#
_entry.id   c4153d1b64dcc00c7b1fbdc530a28dac
#
_cell.length_a   1.000
_cell.length_b   1.000
_cell.length_c   1.000
_cell.angle_alpha   90.00
_cell.angle_beta   90.00
_cell.angle_gamma   90.00
#
_symmetry.space_group_name_H-M   'P 1'
#
loop_
_entity.id
_entity.type
_entity.pdbx_description
1 polymer ?
#
loop_
_entity_poly.entity_id
_entity_poly.type
_entity_poly.pdbx_seq_one_letter_code
_entity_poly.pdbx_strand_id
1 'polypeptide(L)'
;MDEITSGTVWRLRSRACWQEAAELLTPTADRDPRAALCRAELLIEQCLFTADHWEEAEAALRLAEAGVTSTEQRAAAACARGFLAYLGSVLGPRDRLDEAQAALGRTSALLPPHAAGRPLLDFRRGLVAENLLRDQTAAWIAYRRAHDGALAHGDTLLASSTWRHLAALALAGGDRVRAREGFAASLRLREELGFMVGVAPALAALAEVSEPDEAQQLRAEAGRLVQSLGGVPVWLVGRLGDTAPPPSGPPGAPLGAPPRARPGAPRGRRTN
;
A
#
# COMPACT_ATOMS: atom_id res chain seq x y z
N MET A 1 12.56 -11.83 17.22
CA MET A 1 13.41 -11.80 15.99
C MET A 1 14.66 -11.02 16.34
N ASP A 2 15.84 -11.59 16.07
CA ASP A 2 17.10 -10.89 16.31
C ASP A 2 17.38 -9.81 15.24
N GLU A 3 18.36 -8.95 15.52
CA GLU A 3 18.68 -7.79 14.67
C GLU A 3 19.19 -8.21 13.28
N ILE A 4 19.95 -9.30 13.19
CA ILE A 4 20.52 -9.80 11.93
C ILE A 4 19.40 -10.30 11.02
N THR A 5 18.47 -11.08 11.55
CA THR A 5 17.28 -11.58 10.84
C THR A 5 16.42 -10.41 10.37
N SER A 6 16.17 -9.42 11.23
CA SER A 6 15.39 -8.22 10.90
C SER A 6 16.02 -7.42 9.76
N GLY A 7 17.33 -7.21 9.80
CA GLY A 7 18.07 -6.52 8.74
C GLY A 7 18.09 -7.29 7.41
N THR A 8 18.12 -8.63 7.46
CA THR A 8 18.08 -9.46 6.25
C THR A 8 16.69 -9.46 5.63
N VAL A 9 15.63 -9.61 6.45
CA VAL A 9 14.23 -9.49 6.00
C VAL A 9 13.99 -8.13 5.35
N TRP A 10 14.46 -7.05 5.94
CA TRP A 10 14.35 -5.72 5.37
C TRP A 10 15.02 -5.61 3.98
N ARG A 11 16.24 -6.10 3.84
CA ARG A 11 16.98 -6.06 2.56
C ARG A 11 16.27 -6.84 1.45
N LEU A 12 15.73 -8.01 1.77
CA LEU A 12 14.97 -8.83 0.82
C LEU A 12 13.65 -8.15 0.43
N ARG A 13 12.86 -7.72 1.41
CA ARG A 13 11.61 -6.97 1.22
C ARG A 13 11.82 -5.76 0.31
N SER A 14 12.88 -4.97 0.58
CA SER A 14 13.17 -3.75 -0.16
C SER A 14 13.45 -4.00 -1.64
N ARG A 15 13.86 -5.22 -2.01
CA ARG A 15 14.20 -5.65 -3.37
C ARG A 15 13.17 -6.58 -4.02
N ALA A 16 11.95 -6.60 -3.52
CA ALA A 16 10.86 -7.43 -4.02
C ALA A 16 11.06 -8.95 -3.80
N CYS A 17 11.97 -9.36 -2.91
CA CYS A 17 12.21 -10.76 -2.55
C CYS A 17 11.36 -11.16 -1.33
N TRP A 18 10.03 -11.04 -1.46
CA TRP A 18 9.10 -11.28 -0.32
C TRP A 18 9.01 -12.75 0.05
N GLN A 19 9.09 -13.67 -0.92
CA GLN A 19 9.05 -15.10 -0.65
C GLN A 19 10.24 -15.53 0.19
N GLU A 20 11.45 -15.14 -0.21
CA GLU A 20 12.68 -15.43 0.50
C GLU A 20 12.66 -14.80 1.91
N ALA A 21 12.13 -13.56 2.02
CA ALA A 21 11.96 -12.91 3.31
C ALA A 21 10.96 -13.65 4.21
N ALA A 22 9.87 -14.16 3.64
CA ALA A 22 8.86 -14.95 4.36
C ALA A 22 9.37 -16.34 4.75
N GLU A 23 10.17 -16.98 3.90
CA GLU A 23 10.82 -18.28 4.17
C GLU A 23 11.78 -18.20 5.35
N LEU A 24 12.56 -17.12 5.47
CA LEU A 24 13.43 -16.89 6.63
C LEU A 24 12.70 -16.85 7.96
N LEU A 25 11.42 -16.45 7.95
CA LEU A 25 10.59 -16.36 9.15
C LEU A 25 9.85 -17.66 9.46
N THR A 26 9.71 -18.58 8.51
CA THR A 26 8.95 -19.82 8.65
C THR A 26 9.34 -20.65 9.88
N PRO A 27 10.64 -20.90 10.17
CA PRO A 27 11.02 -21.72 11.34
C PRO A 27 10.64 -21.10 12.69
N THR A 28 10.45 -19.77 12.73
CA THR A 28 10.13 -19.03 13.94
C THR A 28 8.61 -18.76 14.05
N ALA A 29 7.91 -18.67 12.93
CA ALA A 29 6.49 -18.28 12.86
C ALA A 29 5.57 -19.21 13.66
N ASP A 30 5.89 -20.50 13.76
CA ASP A 30 5.08 -21.46 14.50
C ASP A 30 5.15 -21.25 16.04
N ARG A 31 6.15 -20.51 16.51
CA ARG A 31 6.42 -20.32 17.96
C ARG A 31 6.35 -18.86 18.39
N ASP A 32 6.50 -17.93 17.46
CA ASP A 32 6.47 -16.49 17.72
C ASP A 32 5.38 -15.80 16.89
N PRO A 33 4.27 -15.38 17.52
CA PRO A 33 3.20 -14.66 16.83
C PRO A 33 3.65 -13.39 16.10
N ARG A 34 4.74 -12.75 16.55
CA ARG A 34 5.30 -11.57 15.87
C ARG A 34 5.96 -11.95 14.56
N ALA A 35 6.69 -13.06 14.53
CA ALA A 35 7.28 -13.59 13.31
C ALA A 35 6.18 -14.04 12.33
N ALA A 36 5.12 -14.69 12.81
CA ALA A 36 3.98 -15.09 12.00
C ALA A 36 3.27 -13.88 11.37
N LEU A 37 3.04 -12.80 12.13
CA LEU A 37 2.46 -11.55 11.62
C LEU A 37 3.38 -10.88 10.60
N CYS A 38 4.68 -10.79 10.87
CA CYS A 38 5.65 -10.22 9.94
C CYS A 38 5.67 -10.99 8.62
N ARG A 39 5.65 -12.32 8.67
CA ARG A 39 5.56 -13.19 7.50
C ARG A 39 4.29 -12.94 6.70
N ALA A 40 3.14 -12.83 7.36
CA ALA A 40 1.87 -12.52 6.71
C ALA A 40 1.88 -11.14 6.04
N GLU A 41 2.43 -10.11 6.70
CA GLU A 41 2.53 -8.76 6.14
C GLU A 41 3.44 -8.69 4.92
N LEU A 42 4.55 -9.46 4.88
CA LEU A 42 5.41 -9.58 3.71
C LEU A 42 4.65 -10.15 2.50
N LEU A 43 3.90 -11.24 2.69
CA LEU A 43 3.12 -11.85 1.61
C LEU A 43 1.93 -10.98 1.18
N ILE A 44 1.31 -10.23 2.09
CA ILE A 44 0.29 -9.23 1.75
C ILE A 44 0.92 -8.08 0.94
N GLU A 45 2.12 -7.65 1.29
CA GLU A 45 2.84 -6.64 0.51
C GLU A 45 3.21 -7.16 -0.88
N GLN A 46 3.58 -8.43 -1.02
CA GLN A 46 3.76 -9.06 -2.32
C GLN A 46 2.50 -8.93 -3.18
N CYS A 47 1.31 -9.24 -2.64
CA CYS A 47 0.05 -9.04 -3.36
C CYS A 47 -0.15 -7.60 -3.84
N LEU A 48 0.24 -6.59 -3.05
CA LEU A 48 0.18 -5.18 -3.45
C LEU A 48 1.00 -4.90 -4.71
N PHE A 49 2.20 -5.48 -4.80
CA PHE A 49 3.14 -5.17 -5.88
C PHE A 49 3.01 -6.08 -7.10
N THR A 50 2.51 -7.33 -6.92
CA THR A 50 2.41 -8.33 -8.00
C THR A 50 0.98 -8.58 -8.46
N ALA A 51 -0.05 -8.20 -7.69
CA ALA A 51 -1.45 -8.55 -7.89
C ALA A 51 -1.69 -10.08 -7.97
N ASP A 52 -0.86 -10.85 -7.30
CA ASP A 52 -0.84 -12.31 -7.28
C ASP A 52 -0.54 -12.85 -5.88
N HIS A 53 -0.42 -14.19 -5.71
CA HIS A 53 -0.07 -14.87 -4.45
C HIS A 53 -1.09 -14.69 -3.31
N TRP A 54 -2.38 -14.49 -3.67
CA TRP A 54 -3.46 -14.23 -2.71
C TRP A 54 -3.68 -15.38 -1.72
N GLU A 55 -3.57 -16.62 -2.17
CA GLU A 55 -3.82 -17.81 -1.35
C GLU A 55 -2.74 -18.00 -0.29
N GLU A 56 -1.49 -17.73 -0.62
CA GLU A 56 -0.35 -17.81 0.29
C GLU A 56 -0.44 -16.71 1.36
N ALA A 57 -0.77 -15.48 0.98
CA ALA A 57 -0.99 -14.38 1.91
C ALA A 57 -2.17 -14.67 2.85
N GLU A 58 -3.27 -15.22 2.32
CA GLU A 58 -4.44 -15.61 3.10
C GLU A 58 -4.13 -16.74 4.09
N ALA A 59 -3.36 -17.74 3.67
CA ALA A 59 -2.95 -18.86 4.53
C ALA A 59 -2.01 -18.39 5.65
N ALA A 60 -1.02 -17.56 5.31
CA ALA A 60 -0.10 -17.01 6.29
C ALA A 60 -0.81 -16.13 7.33
N LEU A 61 -1.76 -15.31 6.88
CA LEU A 61 -2.53 -14.47 7.79
C LEU A 61 -3.44 -15.29 8.71
N ARG A 62 -4.10 -16.35 8.22
CA ARG A 62 -4.89 -17.25 9.07
C ARG A 62 -4.04 -17.92 10.14
N LEU A 63 -2.82 -18.35 9.80
CA LEU A 63 -1.88 -18.91 10.77
C LEU A 63 -1.51 -17.88 11.84
N ALA A 64 -1.20 -16.66 11.42
CA ALA A 64 -0.89 -15.57 12.34
C ALA A 64 -2.07 -15.24 13.26
N GLU A 65 -3.31 -15.16 12.73
CA GLU A 65 -4.53 -14.91 13.49
C GLU A 65 -4.79 -16.01 14.54
N ALA A 66 -4.48 -17.26 14.25
CA ALA A 66 -4.65 -18.37 15.20
C ALA A 66 -3.62 -18.31 16.34
N GLY A 67 -2.43 -17.78 16.11
CA GLY A 67 -1.33 -17.72 17.08
C GLY A 67 -1.34 -16.51 18.01
N VAL A 68 -2.16 -15.47 17.75
CA VAL A 68 -2.12 -14.22 18.53
C VAL A 68 -2.67 -14.39 19.95
N THR A 69 -1.93 -13.90 20.93
CA THR A 69 -2.28 -14.03 22.35
C THR A 69 -2.59 -12.69 23.02
N SER A 70 -1.92 -11.60 22.60
CA SER A 70 -2.12 -10.27 23.18
C SER A 70 -3.16 -9.44 22.41
N THR A 71 -3.70 -8.40 23.06
CA THR A 71 -4.62 -7.46 22.44
C THR A 71 -3.95 -6.69 21.30
N GLU A 72 -2.68 -6.32 21.47
CA GLU A 72 -1.89 -5.64 20.44
C GLU A 72 -1.69 -6.53 19.21
N GLN A 73 -1.33 -7.80 19.40
CA GLN A 73 -1.18 -8.77 18.31
C GLN A 73 -2.52 -9.00 17.59
N ARG A 74 -3.63 -9.12 18.32
CA ARG A 74 -4.98 -9.23 17.74
C ARG A 74 -5.32 -7.99 16.89
N ALA A 75 -4.97 -6.82 17.37
CA ALA A 75 -5.16 -5.57 16.61
C ALA A 75 -4.32 -5.55 15.34
N ALA A 76 -3.04 -5.95 15.41
CA ALA A 76 -2.16 -6.02 14.25
C ALA A 76 -2.66 -7.03 13.20
N ALA A 77 -3.08 -8.22 13.62
CA ALA A 77 -3.67 -9.23 12.75
C ALA A 77 -4.97 -8.75 12.10
N ALA A 78 -5.87 -8.11 12.84
CA ALA A 78 -7.09 -7.53 12.29
C ALA A 78 -6.78 -6.39 11.31
N CYS A 79 -5.75 -5.57 11.58
CA CYS A 79 -5.31 -4.53 10.68
C CYS A 79 -4.75 -5.11 9.37
N ALA A 80 -3.94 -6.19 9.44
CA ALA A 80 -3.44 -6.91 8.28
C ALA A 80 -4.58 -7.54 7.47
N ARG A 81 -5.60 -8.14 8.13
CA ARG A 81 -6.83 -8.65 7.49
C ARG A 81 -7.57 -7.56 6.71
N GLY A 82 -7.74 -6.38 7.30
CA GLY A 82 -8.37 -5.25 6.64
C GLY A 82 -7.61 -4.79 5.40
N PHE A 83 -6.29 -4.83 5.47
CA PHE A 83 -5.45 -4.45 4.33
C PHE A 83 -5.48 -5.50 3.21
N LEU A 84 -5.42 -6.80 3.53
CA LEU A 84 -5.56 -7.85 2.52
C LEU A 84 -6.92 -7.81 1.84
N ALA A 85 -8.00 -7.57 2.59
CA ALA A 85 -9.34 -7.41 2.03
C ALA A 85 -9.44 -6.17 1.13
N TYR A 86 -8.86 -5.03 1.54
CA TYR A 86 -8.75 -3.83 0.71
C TYR A 86 -8.03 -4.13 -0.62
N LEU A 87 -6.86 -4.78 -0.57
CA LEU A 87 -6.11 -5.14 -1.78
C LEU A 87 -6.92 -6.07 -2.67
N GLY A 88 -7.63 -7.05 -2.10
CA GLY A 88 -8.53 -7.94 -2.83
C GLY A 88 -9.62 -7.19 -3.59
N SER A 89 -10.15 -6.09 -3.04
CA SER A 89 -11.15 -5.23 -3.71
C SER A 89 -10.54 -4.35 -4.80
N VAL A 90 -9.29 -3.88 -4.62
CA VAL A 90 -8.65 -2.95 -5.58
C VAL A 90 -7.94 -3.69 -6.71
N LEU A 91 -7.19 -4.73 -6.40
CA LEU A 91 -6.32 -5.47 -7.32
C LEU A 91 -6.79 -6.90 -7.60
N GLY A 92 -7.47 -7.50 -6.63
CA GLY A 92 -7.90 -8.89 -6.67
C GLY A 92 -9.20 -9.12 -7.44
N PRO A 93 -9.66 -10.39 -7.50
CA PRO A 93 -10.83 -10.79 -8.27
C PRO A 93 -12.17 -10.49 -7.59
N ARG A 94 -12.18 -10.12 -6.30
CA ARG A 94 -13.40 -10.03 -5.49
C ARG A 94 -13.48 -8.72 -4.74
N ASP A 95 -14.68 -8.15 -4.64
CA ASP A 95 -14.96 -7.04 -3.71
C ASP A 95 -15.08 -7.59 -2.29
N ARG A 96 -14.26 -7.05 -1.38
CA ARG A 96 -14.18 -7.41 0.05
C ARG A 96 -14.30 -6.16 0.93
N LEU A 97 -14.98 -5.11 0.46
CA LEU A 97 -15.11 -3.84 1.18
C LEU A 97 -15.65 -4.01 2.59
N ASP A 98 -16.74 -4.79 2.75
CA ASP A 98 -17.35 -5.02 4.06
C ASP A 98 -16.39 -5.70 5.03
N GLU A 99 -15.60 -6.66 4.54
CA GLU A 99 -14.56 -7.33 5.34
C GLU A 99 -13.45 -6.35 5.74
N ALA A 100 -12.99 -5.50 4.81
CA ALA A 100 -11.99 -4.49 5.09
C ALA A 100 -12.47 -3.52 6.18
N GLN A 101 -13.68 -3.00 6.05
CA GLN A 101 -14.27 -2.10 7.04
C GLN A 101 -14.47 -2.76 8.41
N ALA A 102 -14.99 -3.99 8.44
CA ALA A 102 -15.20 -4.74 9.69
C ALA A 102 -13.86 -5.03 10.40
N ALA A 103 -12.83 -5.44 9.67
CA ALA A 103 -11.52 -5.73 10.22
C ALA A 103 -10.82 -4.46 10.76
N LEU A 104 -10.83 -3.36 10.02
CA LEU A 104 -10.30 -2.07 10.47
C LEU A 104 -11.12 -1.48 11.64
N GLY A 105 -12.43 -1.77 11.68
CA GLY A 105 -13.31 -1.44 12.81
C GLY A 105 -12.88 -2.19 14.09
N ARG A 106 -12.66 -3.50 13.99
CA ARG A 106 -12.13 -4.31 15.11
C ARG A 106 -10.77 -3.80 15.60
N THR A 107 -9.86 -3.49 14.66
CA THR A 107 -8.56 -2.89 15.01
C THR A 107 -8.73 -1.62 15.82
N SER A 108 -9.65 -0.75 15.40
CA SER A 108 -9.92 0.51 16.11
C SER A 108 -10.44 0.32 17.54
N ALA A 109 -11.25 -0.71 17.76
CA ALA A 109 -11.76 -1.03 19.08
C ALA A 109 -10.68 -1.60 20.01
N LEU A 110 -9.68 -2.28 19.44
CA LEU A 110 -8.60 -2.91 20.21
C LEU A 110 -7.44 -1.94 20.52
N LEU A 111 -7.21 -0.93 19.69
CA LEU A 111 -6.08 -0.01 19.83
C LEU A 111 -6.46 1.28 20.58
N PRO A 112 -5.78 1.61 21.68
CA PRO A 112 -5.86 2.94 22.28
C PRO A 112 -5.46 4.05 21.29
N PRO A 113 -5.92 5.29 21.49
CA PRO A 113 -5.63 6.41 20.57
C PRO A 113 -4.14 6.67 20.31
N HIS A 114 -3.29 6.41 21.30
CA HIS A 114 -1.83 6.67 21.21
C HIS A 114 -1.00 5.40 21.01
N ALA A 115 -1.62 4.27 20.71
CA ALA A 115 -0.88 3.03 20.44
C ALA A 115 -0.03 3.17 19.17
N ALA A 116 1.17 2.55 19.18
CA ALA A 116 2.10 2.57 18.03
C ALA A 116 1.50 2.04 16.72
N GLY A 117 0.52 1.14 16.78
CA GLY A 117 -0.20 0.65 15.61
C GLY A 117 -1.30 1.58 15.07
N ARG A 118 -1.63 2.67 15.79
CA ARG A 118 -2.72 3.58 15.37
C ARG A 118 -2.45 4.30 14.06
N PRO A 119 -1.23 4.83 13.80
CA PRO A 119 -0.93 5.49 12.53
C PRO A 119 -1.14 4.58 11.31
N LEU A 120 -0.73 3.30 11.39
CA LEU A 120 -0.94 2.34 10.31
C LEU A 120 -2.43 2.03 10.09
N LEU A 121 -3.23 1.92 11.16
CA LEU A 121 -4.68 1.78 11.04
C LEU A 121 -5.31 2.98 10.33
N ASP A 122 -4.94 4.21 10.72
CA ASP A 122 -5.48 5.41 10.12
C ASP A 122 -5.06 5.52 8.64
N PHE A 123 -3.84 5.14 8.29
CA PHE A 123 -3.39 5.04 6.90
C PHE A 123 -4.26 4.06 6.08
N ARG A 124 -4.47 2.84 6.58
CA ARG A 124 -5.28 1.82 5.90
C ARG A 124 -6.75 2.24 5.76
N ARG A 125 -7.29 2.98 6.72
CA ARG A 125 -8.62 3.62 6.61
C ARG A 125 -8.63 4.69 5.53
N GLY A 126 -7.58 5.48 5.42
CA GLY A 126 -7.40 6.45 4.34
C GLY A 126 -7.45 5.78 2.97
N LEU A 127 -6.77 4.65 2.80
CA LEU A 127 -6.79 3.87 1.56
C LEU A 127 -8.20 3.39 1.19
N VAL A 128 -8.97 2.89 2.15
CA VAL A 128 -10.37 2.48 1.94
C VAL A 128 -11.24 3.67 1.56
N ALA A 129 -11.10 4.78 2.28
CA ALA A 129 -11.87 6.00 2.00
C ALA A 129 -11.57 6.55 0.60
N GLU A 130 -10.29 6.66 0.22
CA GLU A 130 -9.86 7.17 -1.08
C GLU A 130 -10.31 6.27 -2.23
N ASN A 131 -9.97 4.97 -2.15
CA ASN A 131 -10.03 4.09 -3.32
C ASN A 131 -11.35 3.33 -3.46
N LEU A 132 -12.02 2.99 -2.37
CA LEU A 132 -13.26 2.20 -2.38
C LEU A 132 -14.50 3.05 -2.14
N LEU A 133 -14.44 3.98 -1.18
CA LEU A 133 -15.59 4.84 -0.83
C LEU A 133 -15.62 6.13 -1.65
N ARG A 134 -14.49 6.53 -2.27
CA ARG A 134 -14.36 7.78 -3.02
C ARG A 134 -14.61 9.04 -2.16
N ASP A 135 -14.34 8.93 -0.87
CA ASP A 135 -14.44 10.04 0.09
C ASP A 135 -13.06 10.66 0.33
N GLN A 136 -12.73 11.68 -0.47
CA GLN A 136 -11.45 12.38 -0.39
C GLN A 136 -11.28 13.13 0.93
N THR A 137 -12.36 13.61 1.53
CA THR A 137 -12.33 14.32 2.82
C THR A 137 -11.95 13.39 3.95
N ALA A 138 -12.62 12.24 4.05
CA ALA A 138 -12.29 11.21 5.03
C ALA A 138 -10.87 10.66 4.81
N ALA A 139 -10.47 10.46 3.56
CA ALA A 139 -9.11 10.03 3.21
C ALA A 139 -8.06 11.03 3.69
N TRP A 140 -8.25 12.32 3.41
CA TRP A 140 -7.34 13.37 3.85
C TRP A 140 -7.18 13.40 5.37
N ILE A 141 -8.30 13.36 6.10
CA ILE A 141 -8.28 13.35 7.58
C ILE A 141 -7.51 12.13 8.10
N ALA A 142 -7.76 10.96 7.53
CA ALA A 142 -7.12 9.72 7.93
C ALA A 142 -5.61 9.74 7.63
N TYR A 143 -5.20 10.19 6.44
CA TYR A 143 -3.78 10.30 6.07
C TYR A 143 -3.03 11.34 6.89
N ARG A 144 -3.66 12.46 7.25
CA ARG A 144 -3.05 13.47 8.15
C ARG A 144 -2.78 12.87 9.53
N ARG A 145 -3.76 12.19 10.12
CA ARG A 145 -3.56 11.51 11.42
C ARG A 145 -2.47 10.44 11.34
N ALA A 146 -2.48 9.67 10.27
CA ALA A 146 -1.45 8.65 10.03
C ALA A 146 -0.06 9.29 9.90
N HIS A 147 0.05 10.40 9.18
CA HIS A 147 1.30 11.12 8.99
C HIS A 147 1.86 11.68 10.31
N ASP A 148 1.02 12.41 11.04
CA ASP A 148 1.41 13.00 12.32
C ASP A 148 1.83 11.91 13.33
N GLY A 149 1.10 10.79 13.34
CA GLY A 149 1.44 9.63 14.16
C GLY A 149 2.71 8.92 13.70
N ALA A 150 2.94 8.76 12.40
CA ALA A 150 4.16 8.17 11.86
C ALA A 150 5.40 8.98 12.26
N LEU A 151 5.33 10.30 12.18
CA LEU A 151 6.40 11.18 12.64
C LEU A 151 6.63 11.06 14.15
N ALA A 152 5.56 11.03 14.95
CA ALA A 152 5.66 10.92 16.41
C ALA A 152 6.29 9.58 16.87
N HIS A 153 6.12 8.50 16.11
CA HIS A 153 6.67 7.18 16.40
C HIS A 153 7.96 6.86 15.60
N GLY A 154 8.46 7.78 14.77
CA GLY A 154 9.66 7.56 13.96
C GLY A 154 9.48 6.52 12.83
N ASP A 155 8.24 6.25 12.40
CA ASP A 155 7.96 5.32 11.27
C ASP A 155 8.16 6.03 9.93
N THR A 156 9.41 6.05 9.48
CA THR A 156 9.82 6.72 8.24
C THR A 156 9.17 6.11 7.00
N LEU A 157 8.95 4.78 6.97
CA LEU A 157 8.31 4.13 5.83
C LEU A 157 6.84 4.53 5.70
N LEU A 158 6.11 4.53 6.82
CA LEU A 158 4.72 5.00 6.85
C LEU A 158 4.63 6.49 6.53
N ALA A 159 5.55 7.32 7.05
CA ALA A 159 5.64 8.74 6.71
C ALA A 159 5.83 8.95 5.20
N SER A 160 6.68 8.14 4.55
CA SER A 160 6.86 8.21 3.09
C SER A 160 5.58 7.88 2.32
N SER A 161 4.83 6.90 2.83
CA SER A 161 3.56 6.47 2.22
C SER A 161 2.46 7.51 2.39
N THR A 162 2.35 8.10 3.57
CA THR A 162 1.37 9.17 3.84
C THR A 162 1.67 10.43 3.02
N TRP A 163 2.94 10.83 2.86
CA TRP A 163 3.34 11.92 1.97
C TRP A 163 2.84 11.71 0.55
N ARG A 164 3.04 10.50 0.00
CA ARG A 164 2.59 10.18 -1.35
C ARG A 164 1.08 10.38 -1.52
N HIS A 165 0.26 9.89 -0.57
CA HIS A 165 -1.19 9.97 -0.67
C HIS A 165 -1.71 11.40 -0.42
N LEU A 166 -1.14 12.13 0.55
CA LEU A 166 -1.47 13.55 0.77
C LEU A 166 -1.11 14.39 -0.46
N ALA A 167 0.02 14.11 -1.12
CA ALA A 167 0.42 14.75 -2.37
C ALA A 167 -0.55 14.45 -3.52
N ALA A 168 -1.01 13.20 -3.63
CA ALA A 168 -2.00 12.82 -4.64
C ALA A 168 -3.34 13.55 -4.43
N LEU A 169 -3.80 13.68 -3.19
CA LEU A 169 -5.01 14.45 -2.87
C LEU A 169 -4.82 15.96 -3.15
N ALA A 170 -3.64 16.52 -2.87
CA ALA A 170 -3.31 17.90 -3.22
C ALA A 170 -3.34 18.12 -4.73
N LEU A 171 -2.78 17.18 -5.51
CA LEU A 171 -2.81 17.22 -6.98
C LEU A 171 -4.25 17.16 -7.50
N ALA A 172 -5.07 16.27 -6.97
CA ALA A 172 -6.49 16.16 -7.32
C ALA A 172 -7.27 17.44 -7.00
N GLY A 173 -6.87 18.17 -5.94
CA GLY A 173 -7.38 19.50 -5.59
C GLY A 173 -6.78 20.66 -6.38
N GLY A 174 -5.87 20.40 -7.34
CA GLY A 174 -5.23 21.42 -8.18
C GLY A 174 -3.99 22.09 -7.55
N ASP A 175 -3.58 21.71 -6.34
CA ASP A 175 -2.39 22.26 -5.67
C ASP A 175 -1.12 21.50 -6.10
N ARG A 176 -0.61 21.84 -7.30
CA ARG A 176 0.60 21.22 -7.85
C ARG A 176 1.85 21.48 -7.01
N VAL A 177 1.93 22.61 -6.31
CA VAL A 177 3.10 22.95 -5.50
C VAL A 177 3.20 21.98 -4.31
N ARG A 178 2.13 21.85 -3.53
CA ARG A 178 2.08 20.88 -2.43
C ARG A 178 2.22 19.44 -2.90
N ALA A 179 1.63 19.11 -4.06
CA ALA A 179 1.78 17.78 -4.64
C ALA A 179 3.25 17.46 -4.93
N ARG A 180 3.98 18.40 -5.57
CA ARG A 180 5.42 18.24 -5.85
C ARG A 180 6.25 18.08 -4.58
N GLU A 181 6.03 18.95 -3.58
CA GLU A 181 6.71 18.86 -2.28
C GLU A 181 6.51 17.50 -1.61
N GLY A 182 5.27 17.01 -1.57
CA GLY A 182 4.94 15.74 -0.94
C GLY A 182 5.47 14.53 -1.71
N PHE A 183 5.41 14.52 -3.04
CA PHE A 183 6.02 13.44 -3.85
C PHE A 183 7.53 13.42 -3.71
N ALA A 184 8.19 14.58 -3.71
CA ALA A 184 9.63 14.68 -3.49
C ALA A 184 10.03 14.20 -2.08
N ALA A 185 9.26 14.57 -1.05
CA ALA A 185 9.48 14.09 0.32
C ALA A 185 9.31 12.56 0.41
N SER A 186 8.28 12.00 -0.22
CA SER A 186 8.07 10.55 -0.29
C SER A 186 9.23 9.83 -0.96
N LEU A 187 9.72 10.34 -2.10
CA LEU A 187 10.86 9.78 -2.82
C LEU A 187 12.11 9.78 -1.94
N ARG A 188 12.50 10.94 -1.41
CA ARG A 188 13.68 11.08 -0.56
C ARG A 188 13.68 10.08 0.61
N LEU A 189 12.56 9.98 1.35
CA LEU A 189 12.47 9.05 2.48
C LEU A 189 12.63 7.59 2.07
N ARG A 190 12.14 7.19 0.90
CA ARG A 190 12.30 5.83 0.38
C ARG A 190 13.73 5.54 -0.06
N GLU A 191 14.41 6.52 -0.66
CA GLU A 191 15.82 6.43 -1.01
C GLU A 191 16.70 6.31 0.25
N GLU A 192 16.47 7.15 1.26
CA GLU A 192 17.17 7.11 2.55
C GLU A 192 17.00 5.75 3.26
N LEU A 193 15.82 5.15 3.17
CA LEU A 193 15.53 3.82 3.70
C LEU A 193 16.11 2.68 2.85
N GLY A 194 16.53 2.94 1.62
CA GLY A 194 16.88 1.90 0.65
C GLY A 194 15.69 1.02 0.26
N PHE A 195 14.46 1.54 0.33
CA PHE A 195 13.23 0.81 -0.02
C PHE A 195 13.02 0.83 -1.54
N MET A 196 13.85 0.08 -2.26
CA MET A 196 13.99 0.11 -3.72
C MET A 196 12.67 -0.15 -4.46
N VAL A 197 11.89 -1.14 -4.02
CA VAL A 197 10.58 -1.44 -4.63
C VAL A 197 9.58 -0.28 -4.51
N GLY A 198 9.76 0.59 -3.52
CA GLY A 198 8.95 1.79 -3.33
C GLY A 198 9.47 3.02 -4.09
N VAL A 199 10.75 3.04 -4.49
CA VAL A 199 11.36 4.18 -5.19
C VAL A 199 10.76 4.36 -6.59
N ALA A 200 10.61 3.30 -7.37
CA ALA A 200 10.06 3.40 -8.73
C ALA A 200 8.64 4.04 -8.77
N PRO A 201 7.68 3.65 -7.92
CA PRO A 201 6.39 4.36 -7.83
C PRO A 201 6.50 5.82 -7.37
N ALA A 202 7.49 6.15 -6.53
CA ALA A 202 7.68 7.52 -6.07
C ALA A 202 8.23 8.41 -7.18
N LEU A 203 9.19 7.93 -7.97
CA LEU A 203 9.70 8.61 -9.18
C LEU A 203 8.57 8.86 -10.20
N ALA A 204 7.75 7.84 -10.48
CA ALA A 204 6.62 7.96 -11.39
C ALA A 204 5.58 8.99 -10.90
N ALA A 205 5.32 9.05 -9.58
CA ALA A 205 4.41 10.03 -9.00
C ALA A 205 4.97 11.47 -9.09
N LEU A 206 6.26 11.65 -8.80
CA LEU A 206 6.92 12.96 -8.94
C LEU A 206 6.91 13.44 -10.40
N ALA A 207 7.08 12.53 -11.36
CA ALA A 207 7.03 12.84 -12.79
C ALA A 207 5.69 13.45 -13.26
N GLU A 208 4.57 13.17 -12.55
CA GLU A 208 3.24 13.71 -12.90
C GLU A 208 3.13 15.22 -12.65
N VAL A 209 3.96 15.74 -11.76
CA VAL A 209 3.96 17.16 -11.35
C VAL A 209 5.23 17.90 -11.77
N SER A 210 6.14 17.24 -12.48
CA SER A 210 7.40 17.78 -12.98
C SER A 210 7.24 18.41 -14.36
N GLU A 211 8.23 19.22 -14.77
CA GLU A 211 8.35 19.74 -16.14
C GLU A 211 8.68 18.58 -17.12
N PRO A 212 8.37 18.72 -18.42
CA PRO A 212 8.45 17.62 -19.38
C PRO A 212 9.79 16.88 -19.41
N ASP A 213 10.91 17.59 -19.43
CA ASP A 213 12.25 16.98 -19.49
C ASP A 213 12.59 16.23 -18.19
N GLU A 214 12.31 16.83 -17.05
CA GLU A 214 12.48 16.18 -15.74
C GLU A 214 11.54 14.95 -15.61
N ALA A 215 10.30 15.10 -16.03
CA ALA A 215 9.33 14.01 -16.01
C ALA A 215 9.77 12.80 -16.84
N GLN A 216 10.38 13.06 -18.00
CA GLN A 216 10.94 12.00 -18.85
C GLN A 216 12.11 11.29 -18.16
N GLN A 217 13.01 12.02 -17.52
CA GLN A 217 14.13 11.43 -16.77
C GLN A 217 13.66 10.58 -15.61
N LEU A 218 12.69 11.08 -14.81
CA LEU A 218 12.11 10.37 -13.69
C LEU A 218 11.40 9.07 -14.12
N ARG A 219 10.66 9.10 -15.23
CA ARG A 219 10.02 7.90 -15.79
C ARG A 219 11.04 6.89 -16.31
N ALA A 220 12.09 7.35 -16.96
CA ALA A 220 13.17 6.48 -17.43
C ALA A 220 13.89 5.79 -16.27
N GLU A 221 14.14 6.51 -15.18
CA GLU A 221 14.73 5.95 -13.96
C GLU A 221 13.79 4.93 -13.31
N ALA A 222 12.50 5.26 -13.15
CA ALA A 222 11.50 4.33 -12.66
C ALA A 222 11.43 3.05 -13.51
N GLY A 223 11.53 3.17 -14.83
CA GLY A 223 11.56 2.03 -15.76
C GLY A 223 12.78 1.13 -15.55
N ARG A 224 13.98 1.71 -15.39
CA ARG A 224 15.20 0.94 -15.08
C ARG A 224 15.07 0.17 -13.76
N LEU A 225 14.54 0.81 -12.70
CA LEU A 225 14.32 0.16 -11.41
C LEU A 225 13.30 -0.98 -11.50
N VAL A 226 12.16 -0.76 -12.17
CA VAL A 226 11.15 -1.81 -12.39
C VAL A 226 11.78 -3.01 -13.11
N GLN A 227 12.58 -2.79 -14.16
CA GLN A 227 13.28 -3.86 -14.86
C GLN A 227 14.27 -4.59 -13.94
N SER A 228 15.04 -3.87 -13.14
CA SER A 228 16.02 -4.47 -12.22
C SER A 228 15.37 -5.29 -11.10
N LEU A 229 14.10 -5.01 -10.78
CA LEU A 229 13.28 -5.72 -9.80
C LEU A 229 12.38 -6.81 -10.45
N GLY A 230 12.67 -7.23 -11.68
CA GLY A 230 11.92 -8.30 -12.34
C GLY A 230 10.52 -7.91 -12.81
N GLY A 231 10.29 -6.64 -13.13
CA GLY A 231 8.99 -6.16 -13.61
C GLY A 231 8.01 -5.77 -12.50
N VAL A 232 8.53 -5.48 -11.30
CA VAL A 232 7.71 -5.10 -10.13
C VAL A 232 7.91 -3.60 -9.82
N PRO A 233 6.84 -2.87 -9.53
CA PRO A 233 5.42 -3.27 -9.41
C PRO A 233 4.74 -3.51 -10.78
N VAL A 234 3.97 -4.57 -10.90
CA VAL A 234 3.32 -4.95 -12.17
C VAL A 234 2.36 -3.89 -12.70
N TRP A 235 1.66 -3.17 -11.81
CA TRP A 235 0.73 -2.10 -12.18
C TRP A 235 1.43 -0.83 -12.71
N LEU A 236 2.75 -0.71 -12.55
CA LEU A 236 3.54 0.41 -13.06
C LEU A 236 4.14 0.11 -14.43
N VAL A 237 4.35 -1.17 -14.78
CA VAL A 237 4.98 -1.59 -16.04
C VAL A 237 4.26 -1.00 -17.26
N GLY A 238 2.94 -1.14 -17.34
CA GLY A 238 2.14 -0.60 -18.45
C GLY A 238 2.14 0.93 -18.54
N ARG A 239 2.35 1.62 -17.41
CA ARG A 239 2.39 3.09 -17.37
C ARG A 239 3.72 3.69 -17.82
N LEU A 240 4.81 2.93 -17.69
CA LEU A 240 6.15 3.36 -18.08
C LEU A 240 6.49 3.00 -19.53
N GLY A 241 5.78 2.00 -20.12
CA GLY A 241 5.95 1.57 -21.51
C GLY A 241 5.18 2.43 -22.54
N ASP A 242 4.15 3.14 -22.11
CA ASP A 242 3.37 4.02 -22.99
C ASP A 242 4.01 5.40 -23.05
N THR A 243 4.81 5.65 -24.09
CA THR A 243 5.16 7.00 -24.54
C THR A 243 4.00 7.69 -25.27
N ALA A 244 2.83 7.08 -25.31
CA ALA A 244 1.59 7.68 -25.79
C ALA A 244 1.06 8.73 -24.80
N PRO A 245 0.43 9.83 -25.27
CA PRO A 245 -0.17 10.81 -24.37
C PRO A 245 -1.19 10.13 -23.46
N PRO A 246 -1.29 10.54 -22.18
CA PRO A 246 -2.21 9.91 -21.24
C PRO A 246 -3.65 9.98 -21.77
N PRO A 247 -4.44 8.90 -21.67
CA PRO A 247 -5.85 8.99 -21.98
C PRO A 247 -6.48 10.07 -21.10
N SER A 248 -7.27 10.94 -21.72
CA SER A 248 -8.00 12.02 -21.05
C SER A 248 -9.08 11.40 -20.14
N GLY A 249 -8.65 10.89 -18.98
CA GLY A 249 -9.52 10.43 -17.90
C GLY A 249 -9.67 11.53 -16.85
N PRO A 250 -10.76 11.57 -16.11
CA PRO A 250 -10.98 12.58 -15.09
C PRO A 250 -9.82 12.59 -14.09
N PRO A 251 -9.37 13.78 -13.62
CA PRO A 251 -8.36 13.90 -12.61
C PRO A 251 -8.83 13.19 -11.33
N GLY A 252 -8.05 12.24 -10.85
CA GLY A 252 -8.38 11.53 -9.61
C GLY A 252 -8.39 10.00 -9.68
N ALA A 253 -7.96 9.38 -10.79
CA ALA A 253 -7.74 7.94 -10.77
C ALA A 253 -6.60 7.61 -9.79
N PRO A 254 -6.80 6.69 -8.82
CA PRO A 254 -5.79 6.39 -7.82
C PRO A 254 -4.53 5.86 -8.50
N LEU A 255 -3.39 6.43 -8.12
CA LEU A 255 -2.07 5.88 -8.42
C LEU A 255 -1.94 4.53 -7.72
N GLY A 256 -2.43 3.47 -8.33
CA GLY A 256 -2.34 2.15 -7.72
C GLY A 256 -3.32 1.09 -8.20
N ALA A 257 -4.29 1.39 -9.09
CA ALA A 257 -5.07 0.31 -9.70
C ALA A 257 -5.66 0.74 -11.05
N PRO A 258 -5.69 -0.13 -12.06
CA PRO A 258 -6.48 0.12 -13.27
C PRO A 258 -7.97 0.17 -12.90
N PRO A 259 -8.76 1.11 -13.48
CA PRO A 259 -10.20 1.16 -13.23
C PRO A 259 -10.86 -0.11 -13.79
N ARG A 260 -11.43 -0.94 -12.92
CA ARG A 260 -12.33 -2.01 -13.36
C ARG A 260 -13.66 -1.39 -13.78
N ALA A 261 -14.05 -1.60 -15.04
CA ALA A 261 -15.42 -1.38 -15.48
C ALA A 261 -16.34 -2.30 -14.66
N ARG A 262 -17.31 -1.73 -13.97
CA ARG A 262 -18.39 -2.50 -13.34
C ARG A 262 -19.16 -3.21 -14.45
N PRO A 263 -19.44 -4.52 -14.36
CA PRO A 263 -20.41 -5.17 -15.25
C PRO A 263 -21.76 -4.51 -15.02
N GLY A 264 -22.34 -3.97 -16.11
CA GLY A 264 -23.63 -3.31 -16.08
C GLY A 264 -24.70 -4.25 -15.53
N ALA A 265 -25.48 -3.78 -14.57
CA ALA A 265 -26.68 -4.47 -14.09
C ALA A 265 -27.63 -4.74 -15.28
N PRO A 266 -28.24 -5.94 -15.39
CA PRO A 266 -29.18 -6.23 -16.46
C PRO A 266 -30.40 -5.32 -16.34
N ARG A 267 -30.68 -4.56 -17.39
CA ARG A 267 -31.91 -3.78 -17.51
C ARG A 267 -33.10 -4.74 -17.51
N GLY A 268 -33.88 -4.71 -16.44
CA GLY A 268 -35.14 -5.43 -16.36
C GLY A 268 -36.06 -5.06 -17.55
N ARG A 269 -36.42 -6.05 -18.35
CA ARG A 269 -37.50 -5.92 -19.35
C ARG A 269 -38.82 -5.64 -18.62
N ARG A 270 -39.37 -4.48 -18.84
CA ARG A 270 -40.79 -4.24 -18.59
C ARG A 270 -41.55 -4.96 -19.71
N THR A 271 -42.32 -5.96 -19.35
CA THR A 271 -43.41 -6.50 -20.20
C THR A 271 -44.66 -5.75 -19.89
N ASN A 272 -45.35 -5.28 -20.94
CA ASN A 272 -46.72 -4.83 -20.91
C ASN A 272 -47.65 -5.94 -20.42
#